data_726b9719c7d02877ace015ab30213b41
#
_entry.id   726b9719c7d02877ace015ab30213b41
#
_cell.length_a   1.000
_cell.length_b   1.000
_cell.length_c   1.000
_cell.angle_alpha   90.00
_cell.angle_beta   90.00
_cell.angle_gamma   90.00
#
_symmetry.space_group_name_H-M   'P 1'
#
loop_
_entity.id
_entity.type
_entity.pdbx_description
1 polymer ?
#
loop_
_entity_poly.entity_id
_entity_poly.type
_entity_poly.pdbx_seq_one_letter_code
_entity_poly.pdbx_strand_id
1 'polypeptide(L)'
;MPDSAAPSRITVREAYLKWAGWDPWVEWDQDRFDFDMAAKIEPSLPKGPVFLMDYPKEAASLARLRGDVAERWELYMGGVELANCFTELCDGAEQRRRFLAAKEERRHLGESDYPLDEEFLELLPLVGSASGVALGVDRLVALALGETDIHSAMCGE
;
A
#
# COMPACT_ATOMS: atom_id res chain seq x y z
N MET A 1 29.36 3.56 4.67
CA MET A 1 28.31 2.92 3.87
C MET A 1 27.70 1.85 4.75
N PRO A 2 26.41 1.85 5.07
CA PRO A 2 25.82 0.71 5.76
C PRO A 2 25.97 -0.50 4.83
N ASP A 3 26.27 -1.66 5.42
CA ASP A 3 26.39 -2.94 4.72
C ASP A 3 25.22 -3.11 3.74
N SER A 4 25.53 -3.40 2.48
CA SER A 4 24.52 -3.64 1.44
C SER A 4 23.85 -5.01 1.65
N ALA A 5 23.22 -5.20 2.80
CA ALA A 5 22.37 -6.35 3.01
C ALA A 5 21.22 -6.29 2.00
N ALA A 6 20.98 -7.39 1.29
CA ALA A 6 19.85 -7.49 0.38
C ALA A 6 18.54 -7.15 1.14
N PRO A 7 17.59 -6.44 0.50
CA PRO A 7 16.32 -6.13 1.13
C PRO A 7 15.63 -7.39 1.65
N SER A 8 15.15 -7.35 2.89
CA SER A 8 14.32 -8.42 3.43
C SER A 8 12.92 -8.40 2.80
N ARG A 9 12.26 -9.55 2.79
CA ARG A 9 10.89 -9.70 2.29
C ARG A 9 10.05 -10.33 3.37
N ILE A 10 8.92 -9.72 3.68
CA ILE A 10 7.99 -10.16 4.71
C ILE A 10 6.60 -10.05 4.11
N THR A 11 5.80 -11.10 4.17
CA THR A 11 4.39 -11.01 3.77
C THR A 11 3.58 -10.33 4.87
N VAL A 12 2.52 -9.64 4.47
CA VAL A 12 1.58 -9.03 5.43
C VAL A 12 1.06 -10.08 6.40
N ARG A 13 0.72 -11.27 5.91
CA ARG A 13 0.24 -12.36 6.76
C ARG A 13 1.24 -12.78 7.83
N GLU A 14 2.52 -12.96 7.45
CA GLU A 14 3.59 -13.28 8.41
C GLU A 14 3.77 -12.18 9.44
N ALA A 15 3.71 -10.92 9.02
CA ALA A 15 3.83 -9.77 9.90
C ALA A 15 2.69 -9.72 10.94
N TYR A 16 1.44 -9.91 10.49
CA TYR A 16 0.28 -9.92 11.38
C TYR A 16 0.28 -11.07 12.37
N LEU A 17 0.57 -12.28 11.91
CA LEU A 17 0.71 -13.44 12.79
C LEU A 17 1.80 -13.23 13.84
N LYS A 18 2.91 -12.61 13.45
CA LYS A 18 4.07 -12.41 14.32
C LYS A 18 3.90 -11.27 15.33
N TRP A 19 3.38 -10.13 14.89
CA TRP A 19 3.39 -8.90 15.68
C TRP A 19 2.02 -8.42 16.13
N ALA A 20 0.94 -8.75 15.40
CA ALA A 20 -0.43 -8.44 15.79
C ALA A 20 -1.15 -9.60 16.45
N GLY A 21 -0.68 -10.85 16.26
CA GLY A 21 -1.21 -12.04 16.92
C GLY A 21 -2.53 -12.56 16.34
N TRP A 22 -2.89 -12.17 15.10
CA TRP A 22 -4.10 -12.65 14.42
C TRP A 22 -3.87 -12.74 12.91
N ASP A 23 -4.77 -13.43 12.20
CA ASP A 23 -4.68 -13.70 10.77
C ASP A 23 -5.78 -12.94 10.00
N PRO A 24 -5.45 -11.88 9.22
CA PRO A 24 -6.42 -11.13 8.44
C PRO A 24 -7.14 -11.94 7.34
N TRP A 25 -6.59 -13.08 6.95
CA TRP A 25 -7.25 -13.99 5.99
C TRP A 25 -8.31 -14.89 6.61
N VAL A 26 -8.32 -15.00 7.95
CA VAL A 26 -9.32 -15.81 8.68
C VAL A 26 -10.46 -14.95 9.20
N GLU A 27 -10.13 -13.77 9.71
CA GLU A 27 -11.09 -12.83 10.28
C GLU A 27 -10.72 -11.42 9.83
N TRP A 28 -11.51 -10.87 8.89
CA TRP A 28 -11.26 -9.52 8.39
C TRP A 28 -11.99 -8.46 9.22
N ASP A 29 -11.25 -7.47 9.64
CA ASP A 29 -11.73 -6.26 10.30
C ASP A 29 -10.85 -5.09 9.82
N GLN A 30 -11.43 -4.16 9.07
CA GLN A 30 -10.71 -3.06 8.43
C GLN A 30 -10.08 -2.14 9.47
N ASP A 31 -10.84 -1.69 10.47
CA ASP A 31 -10.37 -0.74 11.47
C ASP A 31 -9.22 -1.33 12.29
N ARG A 32 -9.35 -2.59 12.66
CA ARG A 32 -8.32 -3.34 13.37
C ARG A 32 -7.09 -3.54 12.50
N PHE A 33 -7.27 -3.84 11.21
CA PHE A 33 -6.16 -4.00 10.27
C PHE A 33 -5.36 -2.71 10.17
N ASP A 34 -6.00 -1.58 9.90
CA ASP A 34 -5.32 -0.29 9.74
C ASP A 34 -4.66 0.16 11.04
N PHE A 35 -5.34 -0.01 12.18
CA PHE A 35 -4.75 0.30 13.48
C PHE A 35 -3.51 -0.55 13.78
N ASP A 36 -3.60 -1.86 13.58
CA ASP A 36 -2.49 -2.78 13.88
C ASP A 36 -1.34 -2.59 12.88
N MET A 37 -1.60 -2.22 11.62
CA MET A 37 -0.57 -1.86 10.66
C MET A 37 0.28 -0.72 11.22
N ALA A 38 -0.33 0.40 11.56
CA ALA A 38 0.38 1.58 12.05
C ALA A 38 0.99 1.41 13.45
N ALA A 39 0.26 0.74 14.36
CA ALA A 39 0.66 0.65 15.77
C ALA A 39 1.60 -0.52 16.09
N LYS A 40 1.56 -1.60 15.32
CA LYS A 40 2.29 -2.84 15.63
C LYS A 40 3.21 -3.32 14.52
N ILE A 41 2.74 -3.30 13.26
CA ILE A 41 3.50 -3.87 12.14
C ILE A 41 4.64 -2.94 11.74
N GLU A 42 4.33 -1.73 11.29
CA GLU A 42 5.33 -0.76 10.83
C GLU A 42 6.45 -0.49 11.85
N PRO A 43 6.14 -0.27 13.14
CA PRO A 43 7.19 -0.05 14.13
C PRO A 43 8.07 -1.27 14.38
N SER A 44 7.57 -2.48 14.07
CA SER A 44 8.28 -3.76 14.27
C SER A 44 9.10 -4.20 13.07
N LEU A 45 8.95 -3.53 11.92
CA LEU A 45 9.72 -3.83 10.72
C LEU A 45 11.23 -3.62 10.95
N PRO A 46 12.09 -4.40 10.29
CA PRO A 46 13.53 -4.18 10.32
C PRO A 46 13.90 -2.75 9.90
N LYS A 47 14.93 -2.17 10.51
CA LYS A 47 15.38 -0.82 10.14
C LYS A 47 16.09 -0.73 8.79
N GLY A 48 16.64 -1.84 8.29
CA GLY A 48 17.14 -1.94 6.92
C GLY A 48 15.99 -1.94 5.89
N PRO A 49 16.31 -2.00 4.58
CA PRO A 49 15.29 -2.06 3.55
C PRO A 49 14.48 -3.34 3.66
N VAL A 50 13.15 -3.22 3.69
CA VAL A 50 12.21 -4.35 3.77
C VAL A 50 11.04 -4.13 2.84
N PHE A 51 10.71 -5.14 2.05
CA PHE A 51 9.47 -5.21 1.29
C PHE A 51 8.41 -5.90 2.14
N LEU A 52 7.34 -5.17 2.48
CA LEU A 52 6.11 -5.71 3.03
C LEU A 52 5.18 -6.01 1.86
N MET A 53 4.82 -7.27 1.65
CA MET A 53 4.22 -7.71 0.38
C MET A 53 3.06 -8.68 0.59
N ASP A 54 2.32 -8.95 -0.49
CA ASP A 54 1.20 -9.90 -0.47
C ASP A 54 0.11 -9.45 0.53
N TYR A 55 -0.56 -8.34 0.20
CA TYR A 55 -1.66 -7.80 1.01
C TYR A 55 -2.93 -8.66 0.87
N PRO A 56 -3.83 -8.68 1.87
CA PRO A 56 -5.13 -9.34 1.71
C PRO A 56 -5.97 -8.64 0.63
N LYS A 57 -6.88 -9.36 0.01
CA LYS A 57 -7.72 -8.84 -1.08
C LYS A 57 -8.55 -7.63 -0.67
N GLU A 58 -8.94 -7.54 0.59
CA GLU A 58 -9.69 -6.43 1.16
C GLU A 58 -8.85 -5.14 1.19
N ALA A 59 -7.53 -5.26 1.32
CA ALA A 59 -6.57 -4.14 1.27
C ALA A 59 -5.90 -4.01 -0.11
N ALA A 60 -6.54 -4.51 -1.17
CA ALA A 60 -5.95 -4.53 -2.52
C ALA A 60 -5.78 -3.14 -3.13
N SER A 61 -6.56 -2.14 -2.74
CA SER A 61 -6.57 -0.84 -3.41
C SER A 61 -6.76 -1.01 -4.92
N LEU A 62 -5.80 -0.57 -5.74
CA LEU A 62 -5.81 -0.69 -7.20
C LEU A 62 -4.99 -1.89 -7.72
N ALA A 63 -4.53 -2.77 -6.84
CA ALA A 63 -3.76 -3.93 -7.22
C ALA A 63 -4.63 -5.04 -7.81
N ARG A 64 -4.04 -5.76 -8.76
CA ARG A 64 -4.59 -7.03 -9.27
C ARG A 64 -4.59 -8.08 -8.16
N LEU A 65 -5.59 -8.95 -8.17
CA LEU A 65 -5.67 -10.08 -7.25
C LEU A 65 -5.10 -11.36 -7.88
N ARG A 66 -4.41 -12.14 -7.06
CA ARG A 66 -4.03 -13.53 -7.32
C ARG A 66 -4.66 -14.39 -6.23
N GLY A 67 -5.89 -14.84 -6.47
CA GLY A 67 -6.73 -15.46 -5.45
C GLY A 67 -7.12 -14.47 -4.35
N ASP A 68 -6.80 -14.77 -3.10
CA ASP A 68 -7.09 -13.90 -1.96
C ASP A 68 -5.94 -12.93 -1.61
N VAL A 69 -4.95 -12.83 -2.50
CA VAL A 69 -3.77 -11.98 -2.32
C VAL A 69 -3.76 -10.86 -3.34
N ALA A 70 -3.57 -9.63 -2.89
CA ALA A 70 -3.30 -8.50 -3.74
C ALA A 70 -1.81 -8.46 -4.12
N GLU A 71 -1.54 -8.33 -5.41
CA GLU A 71 -0.18 -8.17 -5.94
C GLU A 71 0.31 -6.74 -5.67
N ARG A 72 0.54 -6.45 -4.38
CA ARG A 72 0.95 -5.18 -3.80
C ARG A 72 2.15 -5.39 -2.90
N TRP A 73 3.07 -4.43 -2.94
CA TRP A 73 4.14 -4.34 -1.94
C TRP A 73 4.46 -2.89 -1.60
N GLU A 74 4.96 -2.70 -0.41
CA GLU A 74 5.49 -1.44 0.08
C GLU A 74 6.93 -1.62 0.51
N LEU A 75 7.76 -0.61 0.25
CA LEU A 75 9.15 -0.57 0.68
C LEU A 75 9.28 0.31 1.90
N TYR A 76 9.74 -0.27 2.99
CA TYR A 76 10.10 0.45 4.22
C TYR A 76 11.61 0.51 4.39
N MET A 77 12.12 1.61 4.94
CA MET A 77 13.51 1.75 5.38
C MET A 77 13.58 2.75 6.53
N GLY A 78 14.28 2.40 7.60
CA GLY A 78 14.36 3.24 8.79
C GLY A 78 13.04 3.38 9.56
N GLY A 79 12.02 2.59 9.24
CA GLY A 79 10.66 2.72 9.77
C GLY A 79 9.79 3.70 8.98
N VAL A 80 10.24 4.13 7.80
CA VAL A 80 9.51 5.03 6.90
C VAL A 80 9.11 4.27 5.64
N GLU A 81 7.85 4.34 5.24
CA GLU A 81 7.38 3.88 3.94
C GLU A 81 7.94 4.78 2.84
N LEU A 82 8.75 4.22 1.96
CA LEU A 82 9.37 4.93 0.85
C LEU A 82 8.65 4.74 -0.47
N ALA A 83 8.06 3.57 -0.70
CA ALA A 83 7.39 3.29 -1.98
C ALA A 83 6.23 2.33 -1.80
N ASN A 84 5.24 2.47 -2.67
CA ASN A 84 4.08 1.58 -2.79
C ASN A 84 3.95 1.16 -4.25
N CYS A 85 3.78 -0.13 -4.50
CA CYS A 85 3.75 -0.71 -5.84
C CYS A 85 2.59 -1.67 -6.00
N PHE A 86 1.97 -1.63 -7.16
CA PHE A 86 0.95 -2.58 -7.58
C PHE A 86 1.36 -3.29 -8.87
N THR A 87 0.95 -4.57 -9.02
CA THR A 87 0.58 -5.05 -10.34
C THR A 87 -0.81 -4.48 -10.60
N GLU A 88 -0.94 -3.64 -11.61
CA GLU A 88 -2.13 -2.84 -11.84
C GLU A 88 -3.34 -3.71 -12.19
N LEU A 89 -4.50 -3.34 -11.66
CA LEU A 89 -5.77 -3.90 -12.06
C LEU A 89 -6.18 -3.31 -13.41
N CYS A 90 -6.02 -4.10 -14.49
CA CYS A 90 -6.38 -3.69 -15.85
C CYS A 90 -7.75 -4.24 -16.31
N ASP A 91 -8.59 -4.70 -15.39
CA ASP A 91 -9.96 -5.12 -15.66
C ASP A 91 -10.93 -3.97 -15.34
N GLY A 92 -11.49 -3.34 -16.37
CA GLY A 92 -12.38 -2.20 -16.23
C GLY A 92 -13.69 -2.52 -15.49
N ALA A 93 -14.20 -3.75 -15.59
CA ALA A 93 -15.42 -4.15 -14.90
C ALA A 93 -15.17 -4.32 -13.39
N GLU A 94 -14.08 -4.98 -13.02
CA GLU A 94 -13.67 -5.10 -11.61
C GLU A 94 -13.29 -3.73 -11.02
N GLN A 95 -12.59 -2.89 -11.77
CA GLN A 95 -12.25 -1.53 -11.33
C GLN A 95 -13.50 -0.69 -11.05
N ARG A 96 -14.51 -0.77 -11.95
CA ARG A 96 -15.82 -0.14 -11.75
C ARG A 96 -16.50 -0.61 -10.48
N ARG A 97 -16.50 -1.92 -10.24
CA ARG A 97 -17.08 -2.51 -9.03
C ARG A 97 -16.44 -1.95 -7.77
N ARG A 98 -15.10 -1.84 -7.74
CA ARG A 98 -14.34 -1.27 -6.60
C ARG A 98 -14.65 0.21 -6.41
N PHE A 99 -14.69 0.98 -7.48
CA PHE A 99 -15.04 2.41 -7.39
C PHE A 99 -16.47 2.64 -6.87
N LEU A 100 -17.43 1.81 -7.30
CA LEU A 100 -18.80 1.90 -6.79
C LEU A 100 -18.89 1.55 -5.30
N ALA A 101 -18.15 0.53 -4.85
CA ALA A 101 -18.07 0.18 -3.44
C ALA A 101 -17.46 1.31 -2.59
N ALA A 102 -16.35 1.89 -3.05
CA ALA A 102 -15.71 3.03 -2.38
C ALA A 102 -16.62 4.27 -2.35
N LYS A 103 -17.36 4.55 -3.42
CA LYS A 103 -18.37 5.65 -3.44
C LYS A 103 -19.47 5.43 -2.40
N GLU A 104 -19.94 4.20 -2.24
CA GLU A 104 -20.97 3.90 -1.27
C GLU A 104 -20.45 4.06 0.17
N GLU A 105 -19.24 3.61 0.44
CA GLU A 105 -18.59 3.81 1.73
C GLU A 105 -18.40 5.31 2.05
N ARG A 106 -17.88 6.09 1.11
CA ARG A 106 -17.77 7.56 1.26
C ARG A 106 -19.11 8.22 1.55
N ARG A 107 -20.18 7.77 0.89
CA ARG A 107 -21.55 8.28 1.14
C ARG A 107 -22.01 7.96 2.57
N HIS A 108 -21.73 6.79 3.08
CA HIS A 108 -22.02 6.45 4.48
C HIS A 108 -21.24 7.30 5.49
N LEU A 109 -20.02 7.71 5.13
CA LEU A 109 -19.19 8.60 5.94
C LEU A 109 -19.58 10.10 5.80
N GLY A 110 -20.58 10.42 4.95
CA GLY A 110 -20.99 11.80 4.70
C GLY A 110 -20.01 12.62 3.86
N GLU A 111 -19.11 11.95 3.15
CA GLU A 111 -18.14 12.61 2.29
C GLU A 111 -18.73 12.96 0.92
N SER A 112 -18.05 13.89 0.22
CA SER A 112 -18.49 14.34 -1.11
C SER A 112 -18.45 13.21 -2.12
N ASP A 113 -19.52 13.13 -2.93
CA ASP A 113 -19.60 12.23 -4.07
C ASP A 113 -18.89 12.84 -5.29
N TYR A 114 -18.37 12.00 -6.18
CA TYR A 114 -17.77 12.39 -7.45
C TYR A 114 -18.17 11.41 -8.55
N PRO A 115 -18.23 11.85 -9.83
CA PRO A 115 -18.57 10.97 -10.94
C PRO A 115 -17.46 9.94 -11.17
N LEU A 116 -17.83 8.79 -11.75
CA LEU A 116 -16.84 7.86 -12.27
C LEU A 116 -16.23 8.41 -13.56
N ASP A 117 -14.96 8.17 -13.74
CA ASP A 117 -14.26 8.41 -15.00
C ASP A 117 -14.54 7.22 -15.94
N GLU A 118 -15.57 7.38 -16.77
CA GLU A 118 -16.01 6.35 -17.69
C GLU A 118 -14.97 6.08 -18.80
N GLU A 119 -14.29 7.12 -19.27
CA GLU A 119 -13.25 7.01 -20.29
C GLU A 119 -12.06 6.21 -19.75
N PHE A 120 -11.63 6.49 -18.53
CA PHE A 120 -10.60 5.70 -17.86
C PHE A 120 -10.99 4.21 -17.79
N LEU A 121 -12.21 3.91 -17.35
CA LEU A 121 -12.68 2.54 -17.20
C LEU A 121 -12.77 1.78 -18.53
N GLU A 122 -13.12 2.48 -19.62
CA GLU A 122 -13.17 1.92 -20.96
C GLU A 122 -11.78 1.66 -21.54
N LEU A 123 -10.82 2.54 -21.29
CA LEU A 123 -9.45 2.44 -21.80
C LEU A 123 -8.56 1.50 -20.97
N LEU A 124 -8.87 1.29 -19.71
CA LEU A 124 -8.05 0.50 -18.78
C LEU A 124 -7.69 -0.91 -19.29
N PRO A 125 -8.61 -1.69 -19.92
CA PRO A 125 -8.27 -3.00 -20.46
C PRO A 125 -7.24 -2.97 -21.60
N LEU A 126 -7.08 -1.83 -22.29
CA LEU A 126 -6.12 -1.69 -23.38
C LEU A 126 -4.67 -1.67 -22.87
N VAL A 127 -4.45 -1.38 -21.60
CA VAL A 127 -3.13 -1.44 -20.95
C VAL A 127 -2.60 -2.88 -20.90
N GLY A 128 -3.50 -3.86 -20.80
CA GLY A 128 -3.19 -5.29 -20.77
C GLY A 128 -2.55 -5.72 -19.46
N SER A 129 -1.27 -5.46 -19.27
CA SER A 129 -0.55 -5.77 -18.02
C SER A 129 0.49 -4.70 -17.72
N ALA A 130 0.42 -4.14 -16.55
CA ALA A 130 1.35 -3.11 -16.09
C ALA A 130 1.68 -3.30 -14.60
N SER A 131 2.78 -2.71 -14.18
CA SER A 131 3.11 -2.50 -12.78
C SER A 131 3.52 -1.06 -12.59
N GLY A 132 3.04 -0.44 -11.54
CA GLY A 132 3.36 0.93 -11.17
C GLY A 132 3.94 1.02 -9.77
N VAL A 133 4.87 1.93 -9.57
CA VAL A 133 5.44 2.23 -8.26
C VAL A 133 5.41 3.73 -8.02
N ALA A 134 4.89 4.13 -6.86
CA ALA A 134 4.99 5.49 -6.35
C ALA A 134 6.13 5.53 -5.33
N LEU A 135 7.10 6.43 -5.54
CA LEU A 135 8.24 6.66 -4.63
C LEU A 135 8.11 8.03 -3.98
N GLY A 136 8.11 8.07 -2.65
CA GLY A 136 8.18 9.31 -1.89
C GLY A 136 9.58 9.92 -1.91
N VAL A 137 9.86 10.77 -2.90
CA VAL A 137 11.21 11.36 -3.09
C VAL A 137 11.63 12.19 -1.88
N ASP A 138 10.73 12.99 -1.32
CA ASP A 138 11.03 13.81 -0.14
C ASP A 138 11.34 12.95 1.10
N ARG A 139 10.61 11.83 1.28
CA ARG A 139 10.89 10.85 2.34
C ARG A 139 12.27 10.19 2.14
N LEU A 140 12.61 9.86 0.90
CA LEU A 140 13.92 9.30 0.57
C LEU A 140 15.05 10.29 0.85
N VAL A 141 14.87 11.56 0.49
CA VAL A 141 15.85 12.63 0.75
C VAL A 141 15.99 12.86 2.25
N ALA A 142 14.90 12.98 2.99
CA ALA A 142 14.93 13.13 4.44
C ALA A 142 15.70 11.97 5.10
N LEU A 143 15.40 10.74 4.72
CA LEU A 143 16.11 9.56 5.22
C LEU A 143 17.60 9.58 4.88
N ALA A 144 17.98 9.99 3.67
CA ALA A 144 19.37 10.07 3.24
C ALA A 144 20.17 11.14 4.01
N LEU A 145 19.49 12.21 4.43
CA LEU A 145 20.06 13.28 5.25
C LEU A 145 20.08 12.95 6.75
N GLY A 146 19.38 11.87 7.16
CA GLY A 146 19.22 11.51 8.57
C GLY A 146 18.20 12.39 9.30
N GLU A 147 17.31 13.06 8.55
CA GLU A 147 16.25 13.91 9.06
C GLU A 147 14.99 13.07 9.39
N THR A 148 14.30 13.47 10.44
CA THR A 148 13.02 12.85 10.86
C THR A 148 11.80 13.65 10.40
N ASP A 149 12.00 14.91 10.03
CA ASP A 149 10.96 15.80 9.52
C ASP A 149 11.14 15.99 8.00
N ILE A 150 10.10 15.62 7.25
CA ILE A 150 10.08 15.76 5.79
C ILE A 150 10.24 17.22 5.34
N HIS A 151 9.77 18.20 6.12
CA HIS A 151 9.92 19.62 5.80
C HIS A 151 11.38 20.05 5.74
N SER A 152 12.27 19.39 6.49
CA SER A 152 13.72 19.65 6.43
C SER A 152 14.35 19.23 5.10
N ALA A 153 13.69 18.34 4.35
CA ALA A 153 14.16 17.84 3.06
C ALA A 153 13.51 18.55 1.86
N MET A 154 12.41 19.25 2.08
CA MET A 154 11.76 20.03 1.03
C MET A 154 12.57 21.29 0.74
N CYS A 155 12.88 21.55 -0.53
CA CYS A 155 13.49 22.82 -0.93
C CYS A 155 12.52 23.95 -0.50
N GLY A 156 13.01 24.82 0.38
CA GLY A 156 12.23 25.88 0.98
C GLY A 156 11.58 26.79 -0.04
N GLU A 157 10.51 27.46 0.42
CA GLU A 157 9.82 28.53 -0.29
C GLU A 157 10.79 29.65 -0.76
#